data_2e06d8dd6087259b40eda1dc8c040052
#
_entry.id   2e06d8dd6087259b40eda1dc8c040052
#
_cell.length_a   1.000
_cell.length_b   1.000
_cell.length_c   1.000
_cell.angle_alpha   90.00
_cell.angle_beta   90.00
_cell.angle_gamma   90.00
#
_symmetry.space_group_name_H-M   'P 1'
#
loop_
_entity.id
_entity.type
_entity.pdbx_description
1 polymer ?
#
loop_
_entity_poly.entity_id
_entity_poly.type
_entity_poly.pdbx_seq_one_letter_code
_entity_poly.pdbx_strand_id
1 'polypeptide(L)' 'MKHGVKPTYTQRKLIEQWKLDARDWLVVKDTSEEMILQHRLSDKTIRRINKEYFK' A
#
# COMPACT_ATOMS: atom_id res chain seq x y z
N MET A 1 16.76 4.22 2.10
CA MET A 1 16.09 5.36 1.52
C MET A 1 14.59 5.12 1.37
N LYS A 2 13.84 6.09 1.64
CA LYS A 2 12.40 5.95 1.64
C LYS A 2 11.80 6.43 0.34
N HIS A 3 11.00 5.61 -0.27
CA HIS A 3 10.38 5.96 -1.54
C HIS A 3 8.87 5.96 -1.47
N GLY A 4 8.32 5.62 -0.35
CA GLY A 4 6.88 5.55 -0.22
C GLY A 4 6.27 6.92 0.00
N VAL A 5 5.03 7.08 -0.44
CA VAL A 5 4.26 8.29 -0.18
C VAL A 5 2.99 7.91 0.55
N LYS A 6 2.38 8.88 1.20
CA LYS A 6 1.15 8.63 1.93
C LYS A 6 0.06 8.21 0.94
N PRO A 7 -0.72 7.18 1.29
CA PRO A 7 -1.78 6.73 0.40
C PRO A 7 -2.89 7.78 0.27
N THR A 8 -3.46 7.83 -0.92
CA THR A 8 -4.63 8.66 -1.15
C THR A 8 -5.85 8.00 -0.52
N TYR A 9 -6.98 8.69 -0.58
CA TYR A 9 -8.21 8.16 0.01
C TYR A 9 -8.55 6.78 -0.57
N THR A 10 -8.51 6.66 -1.89
CA THR A 10 -8.83 5.40 -2.54
C THR A 10 -7.83 4.32 -2.16
N GLN A 11 -6.57 4.67 -2.09
CA GLN A 11 -5.54 3.71 -1.71
C GLN A 11 -5.70 3.27 -0.26
N ARG A 12 -6.09 4.20 0.60
CA ARG A 12 -6.31 3.86 2.00
C ARG A 12 -7.43 2.84 2.15
N LYS A 13 -8.50 3.02 1.40
CA LYS A 13 -9.61 2.07 1.49
C LYS A 13 -9.17 0.68 1.04
N LEU A 14 -8.34 0.61 0.00
CA LEU A 14 -7.85 -0.66 -0.47
C LEU A 14 -6.96 -1.33 0.59
N ILE A 15 -6.10 -0.55 1.21
CA ILE A 15 -5.22 -1.08 2.25
C ILE A 15 -6.04 -1.64 3.41
N GLU A 16 -7.07 -0.93 3.79
CA GLU A 16 -7.89 -1.35 4.92
C GLU A 16 -8.69 -2.60 4.60
N GLN A 17 -9.04 -2.82 3.35
CA GLN A 17 -9.72 -4.05 2.98
C GLN A 17 -8.84 -5.27 3.16
N TRP A 18 -7.54 -5.07 3.12
CA TRP A 18 -6.59 -6.14 3.37
C TRP A 18 -6.23 -6.22 4.84
N LYS A 19 -6.99 -5.53 5.68
CA LYS A 19 -6.83 -5.55 7.13
C LYS A 19 -5.47 -5.01 7.56
N LEU A 20 -5.00 -4.02 6.82
CA LEU A 20 -3.77 -3.32 7.15
C LEU A 20 -4.12 -1.91 7.59
N ASP A 21 -3.25 -1.33 8.40
CA ASP A 21 -3.46 0.03 8.88
C ASP A 21 -2.85 1.00 7.88
N ALA A 22 -3.70 1.74 7.18
CA ALA A 22 -3.23 2.64 6.14
C ALA A 22 -2.27 3.71 6.67
N ARG A 23 -2.31 3.97 7.97
CA ARG A 23 -1.41 4.96 8.54
C ARG A 23 0.00 4.42 8.73
N ASP A 24 0.15 3.10 8.72
CA ASP A 24 1.46 2.48 8.89
C ASP A 24 2.12 2.13 7.58
N TRP A 25 1.43 2.30 6.47
CA TRP A 25 1.94 1.86 5.18
C TRP A 25 2.06 3.01 4.21
N LEU A 26 3.13 2.99 3.44
CA LEU A 26 3.37 3.95 2.39
C LEU A 26 3.26 3.26 1.04
N VAL A 27 2.81 4.00 0.03
CA VAL A 27 2.66 3.44 -1.30
C VAL A 27 3.94 3.67 -2.07
N VAL A 28 4.59 2.58 -2.45
CA VAL A 28 5.83 2.64 -3.21
C VAL A 28 5.54 2.59 -4.69
N LYS A 29 4.55 1.78 -5.08
CA LYS A 29 4.23 1.61 -6.48
C LYS A 29 2.73 1.35 -6.58
N ASP A 30 2.10 1.95 -7.58
CA ASP A 30 0.66 1.81 -7.75
C ASP A 30 0.37 1.69 -9.24
N THR A 31 0.07 0.49 -9.68
CA THR A 31 -0.31 0.23 -11.06
C THR A 31 -1.76 -0.20 -11.10
N SER A 32 -2.28 -0.42 -12.30
CA SER A 32 -3.66 -0.87 -12.43
C SER A 32 -3.86 -2.30 -11.96
N GLU A 33 -2.78 -3.05 -11.80
CA GLU A 33 -2.89 -4.45 -11.45
C GLU A 33 -2.46 -4.74 -10.02
N GLU A 34 -1.62 -3.91 -9.45
CA GLU A 34 -1.12 -4.18 -8.12
C GLU A 34 -0.66 -2.90 -7.45
N MET A 35 -0.54 -2.96 -6.13
CA MET A 35 -0.05 -1.85 -5.35
C MET A 35 0.99 -2.38 -4.37
N ILE A 36 2.16 -1.76 -4.37
CA ILE A 36 3.26 -2.17 -3.50
C ILE A 36 3.33 -1.21 -2.33
N LEU A 37 3.34 -1.78 -1.14
CA LEU A 37 3.38 -1.00 0.08
C LEU A 37 4.67 -1.26 0.83
N GLN A 38 5.10 -0.26 1.57
CA GLN A 38 6.26 -0.37 2.45
C GLN A 38 5.86 0.12 3.83
N HIS A 39 6.22 -0.63 4.85
CA HIS A 39 5.91 -0.22 6.21
C HIS A 39 6.74 1.00 6.56
N ARG A 40 6.09 2.02 7.12
CA ARG A 40 6.78 3.28 7.37
C ARG A 40 7.86 3.17 8.42
N LEU A 41 7.77 2.18 9.28
CA LEU A 41 8.75 1.99 10.34
C LEU A 41 9.81 0.95 10.00
N SER A 42 9.64 0.23 8.90
CA SER A 42 10.58 -0.83 8.53
C SER A 42 10.74 -0.82 7.02
N ASP A 43 11.90 -0.43 6.56
CA ASP A 43 12.17 -0.37 5.13
C ASP A 43 12.13 -1.75 4.48
N LYS A 44 12.27 -2.79 5.27
CA LYS A 44 12.36 -4.14 4.73
C LYS A 44 11.01 -4.83 4.66
N THR A 45 9.99 -4.26 5.24
CA THR A 45 8.68 -4.86 5.23
C THR A 45 7.89 -4.36 4.04
N ILE A 46 7.72 -5.21 3.05
CA ILE A 46 7.04 -4.87 1.80
C ILE A 46 5.83 -5.77 1.64
N ARG A 47 4.73 -5.17 1.21
CA ARG A 47 3.50 -5.89 0.92
C ARG A 47 3.05 -5.59 -0.49
N ARG A 48 2.51 -6.60 -1.14
CA ARG A 48 1.96 -6.42 -2.48
C ARG A 48 0.49 -6.77 -2.47
N ILE A 49 -0.33 -5.84 -2.93
CA ILE A 49 -1.77 -6.01 -2.99
C ILE A 49 -2.18 -6.17 -4.43
N ASN A 50 -2.88 -7.26 -4.72
CA ASN A 50 -3.36 -7.54 -6.07
C ASN A 50 -4.71 -6.86 -6.26
N LYS A 51 -4.78 -5.93 -7.19
CA LYS A 51 -6.00 -5.15 -7.40
C LYS A 51 -7.07 -5.87 -8.19
N GLU A 52 -6.75 -7.02 -8.71
CA GLU A 52 -7.74 -7.75 -9.50
C GLU A 52 -8.97 -8.12 -8.69
N TYR A 53 -8.81 -8.23 -7.39
CA TYR A 53 -9.93 -8.61 -6.54
C TYR A 53 -10.89 -7.47 -6.27
N PHE A 54 -10.60 -6.28 -6.75
CA PHE A 54 -11.38 -5.10 -6.37
C PHE A 54 -11.92 -4.35 -7.57
N LYS A 55 -12.27 -5.06 -8.59
CA LYS A 55 -12.87 -4.45 -9.76
C LYS A 55 -14.31 -4.08 -9.58
#